data_08cbb0ae4bb434c83bdba001085d8099
#
_entry.id   08cbb0ae4bb434c83bdba001085d8099
#
_cell.length_a   1.000
_cell.length_b   1.000
_cell.length_c   1.000
_cell.angle_alpha   90.00
_cell.angle_beta   90.00
_cell.angle_gamma   90.00
#
_symmetry.space_group_name_H-M   'P 1'
#
loop_
_entity.id
_entity.type
_entity.pdbx_description
1 polymer ?
#
loop_
_entity_poly.entity_id
_entity_poly.type
_entity_poly.pdbx_seq_one_letter_code
_entity_poly.pdbx_strand_id
1 'polypeptide(L)'
;MGRTGEKLHAGRLQLLGAAGVARVETFRRPIVGVLATGDELREPGMELGEGGIYESNRVALAELIRQAGAEARVFPLVPDTLEATVDALGGAFAECDAVVTSGGVSVGEHDYVKAAFEKLGGSLDFWR
;
A
#
# COMPACT_ATOMS: atom_id res chain seq x y z
N MET A 1 22.72 23.83 -5.26
CA MET A 1 23.07 22.40 -5.27
C MET A 1 21.94 21.59 -4.66
N GLY A 2 21.52 20.48 -5.26
CA GLY A 2 20.48 19.61 -4.71
C GLY A 2 20.99 18.83 -3.50
N ARG A 3 20.10 18.46 -2.58
CA ARG A 3 20.41 17.62 -1.42
C ARG A 3 19.85 16.21 -1.65
N THR A 4 20.51 15.22 -1.08
CA THR A 4 19.99 13.84 -1.05
C THR A 4 18.56 13.81 -0.44
N GLY A 5 17.65 13.08 -1.06
CA GLY A 5 16.24 12.99 -0.64
C GLY A 5 15.33 14.07 -1.24
N GLU A 6 15.87 15.03 -1.98
CA GLU A 6 15.04 16.03 -2.64
C GLU A 6 14.43 15.51 -3.95
N LYS A 7 13.16 15.83 -4.20
CA LYS A 7 12.47 15.46 -5.44
C LYS A 7 13.04 16.23 -6.64
N LEU A 8 13.37 15.51 -7.69
CA LEU A 8 13.76 16.09 -8.97
C LEU A 8 12.52 16.51 -9.76
N HIS A 9 12.10 17.76 -9.61
CA HIS A 9 11.06 18.37 -10.44
C HIS A 9 11.65 19.04 -11.69
N ALA A 10 10.79 19.46 -12.63
CA ALA A 10 11.20 19.99 -13.93
C ALA A 10 12.26 21.11 -13.84
N GLY A 11 12.10 22.08 -12.93
CA GLY A 11 13.07 23.17 -12.77
C GLY A 11 14.46 22.69 -12.32
N ARG A 12 14.54 21.66 -11.47
CA ARG A 12 15.83 21.06 -11.09
C ARG A 12 16.48 20.31 -12.23
N LEU A 13 15.69 19.56 -13.00
CA LEU A 13 16.19 18.89 -14.20
C LEU A 13 16.73 19.89 -15.22
N GLN A 14 16.05 21.03 -15.40
CA GLN A 14 16.54 22.13 -16.25
C GLN A 14 17.87 22.68 -15.76
N LEU A 15 18.02 22.96 -14.46
CA LEU A 15 19.29 23.44 -13.89
C LEU A 15 20.43 22.44 -14.05
N LEU A 16 20.16 21.15 -13.84
CA LEU A 16 21.15 20.09 -14.04
C LEU A 16 21.59 20.03 -15.51
N GLY A 17 20.62 20.09 -16.43
CA GLY A 17 20.92 20.15 -17.87
C GLY A 17 21.74 21.36 -18.26
N ALA A 18 21.40 22.56 -17.76
CA ALA A 18 22.14 23.79 -17.99
C ALA A 18 23.57 23.75 -17.42
N ALA A 19 23.75 22.99 -16.31
CA ALA A 19 25.08 22.75 -15.73
C ALA A 19 25.88 21.63 -16.42
N GLY A 20 25.37 21.05 -17.52
CA GLY A 20 26.04 19.96 -18.25
C GLY A 20 25.99 18.60 -17.55
N VAL A 21 25.14 18.41 -16.55
CA VAL A 21 25.01 17.15 -15.82
C VAL A 21 24.13 16.18 -16.61
N ALA A 22 24.74 15.16 -17.21
CA ALA A 22 24.07 14.19 -18.07
C ALA A 22 23.43 13.01 -17.29
N ARG A 23 23.90 12.72 -16.09
CA ARG A 23 23.40 11.60 -15.26
C ARG A 23 23.34 12.00 -13.79
N VAL A 24 22.29 11.56 -13.12
CA VAL A 24 22.07 11.77 -11.68
C VAL A 24 21.66 10.45 -11.06
N GLU A 25 22.29 10.07 -9.98
CA GLU A 25 21.86 8.93 -9.19
C GLU A 25 20.64 9.32 -8.37
N THR A 26 19.62 8.47 -8.40
CA THR A 26 18.37 8.67 -7.66
C THR A 26 18.00 7.40 -6.90
N PHE A 27 17.26 7.56 -5.82
CA PHE A 27 16.59 6.42 -5.20
C PHE A 27 15.52 5.88 -6.16
N ARG A 28 15.30 4.58 -6.14
CA ARG A 28 14.14 3.98 -6.81
C ARG A 28 12.83 4.46 -6.15
N ARG A 29 11.74 4.37 -6.87
CA ARG A 29 10.43 4.58 -6.28
C ARG A 29 10.11 3.46 -5.30
N PRO A 30 9.59 3.75 -4.10
CA PRO A 30 9.13 2.71 -3.21
C PRO A 30 7.90 2.01 -3.79
N ILE A 31 7.78 0.72 -3.55
CA ILE A 31 6.60 -0.09 -3.89
C ILE A 31 5.74 -0.18 -2.64
N VAL A 32 4.47 0.22 -2.76
CA VAL A 32 3.50 0.18 -1.66
C VAL A 32 2.37 -0.79 -2.01
N GLY A 33 2.25 -1.83 -1.21
CA GLY A 33 1.16 -2.80 -1.31
C GLY A 33 -0.14 -2.21 -0.77
N VAL A 34 -1.26 -2.52 -1.43
CA VAL A 34 -2.60 -2.13 -0.97
C VAL A 34 -3.43 -3.39 -0.81
N LEU A 35 -3.88 -3.65 0.42
CA LEU A 35 -4.75 -4.77 0.76
C LEU A 35 -6.10 -4.27 1.28
N ALA A 36 -7.14 -5.07 1.09
CA ALA A 36 -8.42 -4.90 1.75
C ALA A 36 -8.90 -6.25 2.26
N THR A 37 -9.43 -6.28 3.49
CA THR A 37 -10.03 -7.44 4.12
C THR A 37 -11.51 -7.19 4.35
N GLY A 38 -12.34 -8.21 4.18
CA GLY A 38 -13.77 -8.14 4.43
C GLY A 38 -14.53 -9.18 3.61
N ASP A 39 -15.27 -10.04 4.28
CA ASP A 39 -16.09 -11.06 3.62
C ASP A 39 -17.28 -10.45 2.86
N GLU A 40 -17.68 -9.23 3.22
CA GLU A 40 -18.69 -8.44 2.52
C GLU A 40 -18.21 -7.82 1.21
N LEU A 41 -16.89 -7.72 1.02
CA LEU A 41 -16.30 -7.00 -0.11
C LEU A 41 -16.42 -7.77 -1.43
N ARG A 42 -16.78 -7.06 -2.49
CA ARG A 42 -16.84 -7.58 -3.86
C ARG A 42 -16.05 -6.69 -4.81
N GLU A 43 -15.41 -7.29 -5.78
CA GLU A 43 -14.74 -6.52 -6.84
C GLU A 43 -15.79 -5.77 -7.69
N PRO A 44 -15.51 -4.53 -8.09
CA PRO A 44 -16.38 -3.82 -9.04
C PRO A 44 -16.64 -4.64 -10.31
N GLY A 45 -17.91 -4.73 -10.70
CA GLY A 45 -18.35 -5.53 -11.86
C GLY A 45 -18.76 -6.96 -11.55
N MET A 46 -18.52 -7.46 -10.33
CA MET A 46 -19.07 -8.73 -9.87
C MET A 46 -20.50 -8.55 -9.33
N GLU A 47 -21.24 -9.65 -9.26
CA GLU A 47 -22.56 -9.64 -8.62
C GLU A 47 -22.41 -9.39 -7.12
N LEU A 48 -23.19 -8.42 -6.61
CA LEU A 48 -23.01 -7.94 -5.23
C LEU A 48 -23.43 -8.98 -4.18
N GLY A 49 -24.53 -9.68 -4.46
CA GLY A 49 -25.12 -10.60 -3.47
C GLY A 49 -25.74 -9.88 -2.28
N GLU A 50 -26.35 -10.66 -1.37
CA GLU A 50 -26.96 -10.12 -0.16
C GLU A 50 -25.88 -9.69 0.85
N GLY A 51 -26.00 -8.48 1.38
CA GLY A 51 -25.03 -7.92 2.35
C GLY A 51 -23.68 -7.53 1.77
N GLY A 52 -23.43 -7.74 0.48
CA GLY A 52 -22.18 -7.37 -0.15
C GLY A 52 -22.10 -5.88 -0.45
N ILE A 53 -20.87 -5.35 -0.46
CA ILE A 53 -20.55 -3.99 -0.90
C ILE A 53 -19.38 -4.02 -1.88
N TYR A 54 -19.35 -3.07 -2.83
CA TYR A 54 -18.19 -2.96 -3.71
C TYR A 54 -17.01 -2.32 -2.99
N GLU A 55 -15.86 -2.96 -3.12
CA GLU A 55 -14.62 -2.43 -2.60
C GLU A 55 -14.14 -1.27 -3.49
N SER A 56 -13.96 -0.09 -2.91
CA SER A 56 -13.55 1.13 -3.62
C SER A 56 -12.30 1.79 -3.04
N ASN A 57 -11.89 1.39 -1.83
CA ASN A 57 -10.78 2.03 -1.13
C ASN A 57 -9.43 1.71 -1.77
N ARG A 58 -9.22 0.47 -2.25
CA ARG A 58 -7.94 0.09 -2.88
C ARG A 58 -7.66 0.93 -4.13
N VAL A 59 -8.70 1.23 -4.92
CA VAL A 59 -8.56 2.08 -6.11
C VAL A 59 -8.12 3.49 -5.73
N ALA A 60 -8.79 4.08 -4.73
CA ALA A 60 -8.45 5.41 -4.23
C ALA A 60 -7.05 5.46 -3.61
N LEU A 61 -6.72 4.49 -2.75
CA LEU A 61 -5.41 4.38 -2.11
C LEU A 61 -4.30 4.18 -3.14
N ALA A 62 -4.49 3.33 -4.14
CA ALA A 62 -3.52 3.13 -5.20
C ALA A 62 -3.23 4.42 -5.97
N GLU A 63 -4.25 5.22 -6.25
CA GLU A 63 -4.07 6.50 -6.92
C GLU A 63 -3.35 7.53 -6.03
N LEU A 64 -3.69 7.62 -4.75
CA LEU A 64 -2.99 8.48 -3.79
C LEU A 64 -1.51 8.11 -3.66
N ILE A 65 -1.19 6.81 -3.64
CA ILE A 65 0.18 6.31 -3.61
C ILE A 65 0.96 6.76 -4.87
N ARG A 66 0.35 6.65 -6.05
CA ARG A 66 0.96 7.11 -7.30
C ARG A 66 1.20 8.61 -7.31
N GLN A 67 0.24 9.39 -6.85
CA GLN A 67 0.36 10.85 -6.72
C GLN A 67 1.47 11.26 -5.73
N ALA A 68 1.67 10.47 -4.67
CA ALA A 68 2.78 10.65 -3.74
C ALA A 68 4.15 10.31 -4.36
N GLY A 69 4.18 9.67 -5.54
CA GLY A 69 5.40 9.35 -6.28
C GLY A 69 5.92 7.93 -6.04
N ALA A 70 5.13 7.07 -5.41
CA ALA A 70 5.41 5.65 -5.21
C ALA A 70 4.75 4.78 -6.31
N GLU A 71 5.13 3.51 -6.37
CA GLU A 71 4.45 2.48 -7.16
C GLU A 71 3.40 1.80 -6.28
N ALA A 72 2.15 1.74 -6.74
CA ALA A 72 1.08 1.04 -6.04
C ALA A 72 0.93 -0.38 -6.57
N ARG A 73 0.97 -1.37 -5.67
CA ARG A 73 0.68 -2.77 -5.97
C ARG A 73 -0.59 -3.19 -5.25
N VAL A 74 -1.67 -3.41 -6.00
CA VAL A 74 -2.97 -3.81 -5.46
C VAL A 74 -3.04 -5.32 -5.39
N PHE A 75 -3.30 -5.86 -4.21
CA PHE A 75 -3.48 -7.29 -3.97
C PHE A 75 -4.96 -7.68 -4.05
N PRO A 76 -5.27 -8.95 -4.28
CA PRO A 76 -6.64 -9.46 -4.24
C PRO A 76 -7.33 -9.18 -2.90
N LEU A 77 -8.67 -9.25 -2.88
CA LEU A 77 -9.44 -9.19 -1.63
C LEU A 77 -9.06 -10.36 -0.72
N VAL A 78 -8.91 -10.06 0.56
CA VAL A 78 -8.50 -11.04 1.57
C VAL A 78 -9.73 -11.41 2.42
N PRO A 79 -10.06 -12.70 2.54
CA PRO A 79 -11.12 -13.15 3.45
C PRO A 79 -10.81 -12.79 4.91
N ASP A 80 -11.87 -12.58 5.70
CA ASP A 80 -11.76 -12.27 7.12
C ASP A 80 -11.37 -13.49 7.96
N THR A 81 -10.16 -14.00 7.72
CA THR A 81 -9.54 -15.06 8.52
C THR A 81 -8.10 -14.69 8.86
N LEU A 82 -7.64 -15.13 10.03
CA LEU A 82 -6.26 -14.88 10.44
C LEU A 82 -5.24 -15.49 9.47
N GLU A 83 -5.50 -16.70 9.00
CA GLU A 83 -4.61 -17.42 8.08
C GLU A 83 -4.46 -16.68 6.75
N ALA A 84 -5.58 -16.33 6.10
CA ALA A 84 -5.56 -15.57 4.85
C ALA A 84 -4.89 -14.19 5.01
N THR A 85 -5.11 -13.53 6.15
CA THR A 85 -4.49 -12.23 6.44
C THR A 85 -2.98 -12.36 6.65
N VAL A 86 -2.52 -13.39 7.35
CA VAL A 86 -1.08 -13.67 7.53
C VAL A 86 -0.42 -13.93 6.18
N ASP A 87 -1.01 -14.77 5.34
CA ASP A 87 -0.47 -15.12 4.03
C ASP A 87 -0.42 -13.89 3.11
N ALA A 88 -1.49 -13.10 3.06
CA ALA A 88 -1.57 -11.90 2.25
C ALA A 88 -0.56 -10.82 2.70
N LEU A 89 -0.45 -10.56 4.00
CA LEU A 89 0.53 -9.61 4.55
C LEU A 89 1.96 -10.09 4.34
N GLY A 90 2.24 -11.37 4.57
CA GLY A 90 3.56 -11.96 4.36
C GLY A 90 4.00 -11.86 2.90
N GLY A 91 3.11 -12.19 1.96
CA GLY A 91 3.34 -12.02 0.54
C GLY A 91 3.56 -10.55 0.15
N ALA A 92 2.74 -9.65 0.67
CA ALA A 92 2.88 -8.23 0.38
C ALA A 92 4.20 -7.65 0.91
N PHE A 93 4.63 -8.00 2.13
CA PHE A 93 5.92 -7.56 2.67
C PHE A 93 7.13 -8.16 1.95
N ALA A 94 7.00 -9.33 1.34
CA ALA A 94 8.07 -9.89 0.52
C ALA A 94 8.30 -9.12 -0.78
N GLU A 95 7.28 -8.41 -1.28
CA GLU A 95 7.30 -7.75 -2.59
C GLU A 95 7.28 -6.21 -2.51
N CYS A 96 6.95 -5.64 -1.36
CA CYS A 96 6.73 -4.21 -1.19
C CYS A 96 7.59 -3.63 -0.06
N ASP A 97 7.88 -2.34 -0.15
CA ASP A 97 8.62 -1.59 0.89
C ASP A 97 7.70 -1.16 2.04
N ALA A 98 6.41 -1.03 1.76
CA ALA A 98 5.37 -0.69 2.73
C ALA A 98 4.05 -1.33 2.30
N VAL A 99 3.15 -1.49 3.25
CA VAL A 99 1.80 -2.00 3.01
C VAL A 99 0.78 -1.09 3.67
N VAL A 100 -0.30 -0.77 2.94
CA VAL A 100 -1.49 -0.07 3.44
C VAL A 100 -2.65 -1.04 3.41
N THR A 101 -3.37 -1.14 4.52
CA THR A 101 -4.57 -1.98 4.63
C THR A 101 -5.82 -1.11 4.72
N SER A 102 -6.88 -1.53 4.04
CA SER A 102 -8.24 -0.99 4.19
C SER A 102 -9.12 -2.08 4.78
N GLY A 103 -9.73 -1.81 5.93
CA GLY A 103 -10.45 -2.81 6.74
C GLY A 103 -9.54 -3.48 7.79
N GLY A 104 -10.13 -4.30 8.64
CA GLY A 104 -9.44 -5.03 9.71
C GLY A 104 -8.88 -4.15 10.83
N VAL A 105 -9.36 -2.91 10.96
CA VAL A 105 -8.90 -1.93 11.97
C VAL A 105 -9.98 -1.59 13.00
N SER A 106 -11.01 -2.41 13.08
CA SER A 106 -12.07 -2.28 14.08
C SER A 106 -11.58 -2.77 15.44
N VAL A 107 -12.06 -2.16 16.53
CA VAL A 107 -11.85 -2.63 17.90
C VAL A 107 -12.60 -3.93 18.25
N GLY A 108 -13.15 -4.63 17.26
CA GLY A 108 -13.89 -5.88 17.40
C GLY A 108 -12.99 -7.12 17.46
N GLU A 109 -13.58 -8.24 17.86
CA GLU A 109 -12.93 -9.57 17.98
C GLU A 109 -12.39 -10.13 16.64
N HIS A 110 -12.66 -9.46 15.50
CA HIS A 110 -12.28 -9.87 14.15
C HIS A 110 -11.19 -8.99 13.52
N ASP A 111 -10.36 -8.32 14.33
CA ASP A 111 -9.22 -7.56 13.80
C ASP A 111 -8.01 -8.48 13.54
N TYR A 112 -8.06 -9.16 12.41
CA TYR A 112 -7.00 -10.08 12.03
C TYR A 112 -5.73 -9.39 11.52
N VAL A 113 -5.79 -8.12 11.09
CA VAL A 113 -4.63 -7.40 10.54
C VAL A 113 -3.56 -7.21 11.62
N LYS A 114 -3.96 -6.77 12.82
CA LYS A 114 -3.05 -6.63 13.95
C LYS A 114 -2.43 -7.96 14.35
N ALA A 115 -3.27 -8.98 14.58
CA ALA A 115 -2.81 -10.31 14.98
C ALA A 115 -1.89 -10.96 13.93
N ALA A 116 -2.19 -10.78 12.64
CA ALA A 116 -1.38 -11.26 11.54
C ALA A 116 -0.02 -10.54 11.49
N PHE A 117 0.01 -9.22 11.68
CA PHE A 117 1.23 -8.43 11.70
C PHE A 117 2.15 -8.83 12.86
N GLU A 118 1.59 -9.00 14.08
CA GLU A 118 2.35 -9.50 15.24
C GLU A 118 2.89 -10.92 15.02
N LYS A 119 2.09 -11.81 14.40
CA LYS A 119 2.50 -13.17 14.06
C LYS A 119 3.65 -13.22 13.04
N LEU A 120 3.73 -12.22 12.17
CA LEU A 120 4.84 -12.03 11.23
C LEU A 120 6.09 -11.38 11.87
N GLY A 121 6.07 -11.13 13.17
CA GLY A 121 7.17 -10.52 13.92
C GLY A 121 7.18 -8.99 13.90
N GLY A 122 6.08 -8.38 13.47
CA GLY A 122 5.90 -6.93 13.51
C GLY A 122 5.70 -6.40 14.92
N SER A 123 6.10 -5.16 15.16
CA SER A 123 5.83 -4.42 16.40
C SER A 123 4.94 -3.22 16.12
N LEU A 124 3.98 -2.95 17.00
CA LEU A 124 3.04 -1.84 16.86
C LEU A 124 3.57 -0.64 17.66
N ASP A 125 3.90 0.45 16.98
CA ASP A 125 4.35 1.69 17.63
C ASP A 125 3.17 2.57 18.06
N PHE A 126 2.04 2.48 17.35
CA PHE A 126 0.86 3.28 17.61
C PHE A 126 -0.41 2.53 17.19
N TRP A 127 -1.35 2.43 18.12
CA TRP A 127 -2.68 1.90 17.88
C TRP A 127 -3.73 2.72 18.65
N ARG A 128 -4.78 3.20 17.97
CA ARG A 128 -5.96 3.82 18.59
C ARG A 128 -7.22 3.19 18.08
#